data_4cba232db28e741009e4b390edb35ee8
#
_entry.id   4cba232db28e741009e4b390edb35ee8
#
_cell.length_a   1.000
_cell.length_b   1.000
_cell.length_c   1.000
_cell.angle_alpha   90.00
_cell.angle_beta   90.00
_cell.angle_gamma   90.00
#
_symmetry.space_group_name_H-M   'P 1'
#
loop_
_entity.id
_entity.type
_entity.pdbx_description
1 polymer ?
#
loop_
_entity_poly.entity_id
_entity_poly.type
_entity_poly.pdbx_seq_one_letter_code
_entity_poly.pdbx_strand_id
1 'polypeptide(L)'
;MKLRKTLSLLLALAMLCAALAVGAQAAGCSCKNIPRIGLPGIGDTLLLNAGTPEEADVGVVDTEALTDQILPILGDLTGAVALHSWNKAADAFIKLAWGMLGHMQVGLDGKSVQSITAKPSDDPGKKDHKKGESFSFKYDWRLDPWELAAELNAYIKQVKKATGHSQVALLAHSEGNLVCMAYFARYGYGDVHDYIASMSAHNGLTLVGELFNRNVELGCALLLELLRSFGNASGGGAMDLMAPAADLLQTTGIAERLVGLLAVLLEHVQDRVFEEALIPLVVQWPALWGFVPHEYYESAKASLLSDPKYDTFKKIIDNTHYKAGAGYKADKLIKGAVKAGVRVSIIAGYGFPTMPFSANSDVDADGLIDTKRASSGAITPGLFSTLPEGYKQKIKDGHDHLSPDGKIDASTCLLPEQTWFIRGQLHFSGNTGKLRDAILNTPGQPTVRNVKGYPQFLTAVSDGVFVPNEPVPAAPRSTLVGSVWIFNETLGKVIWESITG
;
A
#
# COMPACT_ATOMS: atom_id res chain seq x y z
N MET A 1 64.30 26.06 28.71
CA MET A 1 63.09 26.48 29.46
C MET A 1 61.98 27.10 28.56
N LYS A 2 62.29 27.93 27.59
CA LYS A 2 61.28 28.61 26.76
C LYS A 2 60.48 27.63 25.88
N LEU A 3 61.09 26.58 25.26
CA LEU A 3 60.42 25.63 24.36
C LEU A 3 59.36 24.77 25.09
N ARG A 4 59.59 24.35 26.35
CA ARG A 4 58.63 23.60 27.16
C ARG A 4 57.43 24.44 27.54
N LYS A 5 57.58 25.73 27.82
CA LYS A 5 56.47 26.65 28.13
C LYS A 5 55.58 26.90 26.88
N THR A 6 56.18 27.02 25.70
CA THR A 6 55.43 27.22 24.45
C THR A 6 54.65 25.98 24.05
N LEU A 7 55.23 24.79 24.26
CA LEU A 7 54.56 23.51 23.96
C LEU A 7 53.37 23.25 24.92
N SER A 8 53.55 23.59 26.21
CA SER A 8 52.46 23.48 27.20
C SER A 8 51.33 24.47 26.93
N LEU A 9 51.65 25.68 26.43
CA LEU A 9 50.64 26.67 26.05
C LEU A 9 49.86 26.25 24.80
N LEU A 10 50.53 25.67 23.80
CA LEU A 10 49.88 25.11 22.60
C LEU A 10 49.02 23.91 22.91
N LEU A 11 49.45 23.02 23.82
CA LEU A 11 48.62 21.89 24.27
C LEU A 11 47.39 22.35 25.07
N ALA A 12 47.55 23.35 25.95
CA ALA A 12 46.42 23.93 26.67
C ALA A 12 45.42 24.62 25.75
N LEU A 13 45.92 25.34 24.73
CA LEU A 13 45.06 25.97 23.70
C LEU A 13 44.34 24.93 22.83
N ALA A 14 45.02 23.87 22.45
CA ALA A 14 44.42 22.76 21.72
C ALA A 14 43.35 22.03 22.55
N MET A 15 43.59 21.80 23.85
CA MET A 15 42.59 21.23 24.74
C MET A 15 41.40 22.18 24.99
N LEU A 16 41.65 23.49 25.07
CA LEU A 16 40.61 24.50 25.18
C LEU A 16 39.78 24.58 23.90
N CYS A 17 40.40 24.54 22.73
CA CYS A 17 39.70 24.47 21.46
C CYS A 17 38.91 23.16 21.29
N ALA A 18 39.44 22.01 21.74
CA ALA A 18 38.73 20.74 21.76
C ALA A 18 37.56 20.76 22.76
N ALA A 19 37.72 21.38 23.95
CA ALA A 19 36.64 21.54 24.91
C ALA A 19 35.55 22.52 24.44
N LEU A 20 35.92 23.58 23.70
CA LEU A 20 34.97 24.48 23.06
C LEU A 20 34.27 23.85 21.82
N ALA A 21 34.93 22.93 21.10
CA ALA A 21 34.33 22.19 20.02
C ALA A 21 33.34 21.12 20.51
N VAL A 22 33.54 20.58 21.73
CA VAL A 22 32.59 19.64 22.37
C VAL A 22 31.39 20.39 22.98
N GLY A 23 31.49 21.71 23.20
CA GLY A 23 30.41 22.54 23.78
C GLY A 23 29.42 23.13 22.77
N ALA A 24 29.63 23.00 21.46
CA ALA A 24 28.67 23.42 20.47
C ALA A 24 27.73 22.24 20.10
N GLN A 25 27.05 21.68 21.10
CA GLN A 25 25.76 21.05 20.82
C GLN A 25 24.88 22.20 20.31
N ALA A 26 24.52 22.13 19.00
CA ALA A 26 23.52 23.03 18.45
C ALA A 26 22.34 23.05 19.42
N ALA A 27 21.98 24.23 19.91
CA ALA A 27 20.83 24.35 20.82
C ALA A 27 19.64 23.68 20.13
N GLY A 28 19.10 22.63 20.77
CA GLY A 28 18.00 21.86 20.20
C GLY A 28 16.85 22.79 19.85
N CYS A 29 16.14 22.51 18.76
CA CYS A 29 14.96 23.28 18.41
C CYS A 29 13.92 23.15 19.53
N SER A 30 13.45 24.29 20.05
CA SER A 30 12.42 24.35 21.11
C SER A 30 10.99 24.46 20.56
N CYS A 31 10.82 24.44 19.22
CA CYS A 31 9.49 24.51 18.63
C CYS A 31 8.72 23.18 18.86
N LYS A 32 7.39 23.28 18.89
CA LYS A 32 6.51 22.11 19.13
C LYS A 32 6.29 21.23 17.89
N ASN A 33 6.73 21.68 16.73
CA ASN A 33 6.48 20.99 15.46
C ASN A 33 7.56 19.92 15.23
N ILE A 34 7.25 18.70 15.59
CA ILE A 34 8.10 17.54 15.29
C ILE A 34 8.25 17.41 13.75
N PRO A 35 9.49 17.29 13.23
CA PRO A 35 9.73 17.12 11.80
C PRO A 35 9.01 15.87 11.26
N ARG A 36 8.24 16.04 10.19
CA ARG A 36 7.40 15.00 9.59
C ARG A 36 8.09 14.44 8.37
N ILE A 37 8.32 13.13 8.33
CA ILE A 37 8.87 12.43 7.18
C ILE A 37 7.76 11.56 6.57
N GLY A 38 7.36 11.86 5.34
CA GLY A 38 6.44 11.06 4.55
C GLY A 38 7.17 9.92 3.85
N LEU A 39 6.64 8.70 3.95
CA LEU A 39 7.08 7.54 3.20
C LEU A 39 5.93 7.10 2.30
N PRO A 40 6.05 7.27 0.97
CA PRO A 40 5.02 6.88 0.01
C PRO A 40 4.93 5.36 -0.13
N GLY A 41 3.91 4.89 -0.87
CA GLY A 41 3.79 3.52 -1.32
C GLY A 41 4.43 3.27 -2.69
N ILE A 42 4.06 2.15 -3.31
CA ILE A 42 4.45 1.77 -4.68
C ILE A 42 3.97 2.85 -5.68
N GLY A 43 4.81 3.18 -6.63
CA GLY A 43 4.38 3.87 -7.86
C GLY A 43 4.82 5.34 -8.02
N ASP A 44 5.47 5.96 -7.03
CA ASP A 44 5.61 7.44 -7.06
C ASP A 44 7.05 7.98 -6.93
N THR A 45 8.10 7.23 -7.19
CA THR A 45 9.43 7.78 -6.84
C THR A 45 10.59 7.39 -7.75
N LEU A 46 10.33 6.90 -8.94
CA LEU A 46 11.40 6.38 -9.81
C LEU A 46 11.77 7.32 -10.95
N LEU A 47 13.06 7.31 -11.29
CA LEU A 47 13.65 7.99 -12.43
C LEU A 47 14.46 7.00 -13.28
N LEU A 48 14.35 7.10 -14.60
CA LEU A 48 15.23 6.45 -15.55
C LEU A 48 16.37 7.40 -15.89
N ASN A 49 17.60 6.88 -15.95
CA ASN A 49 18.80 7.62 -16.31
C ASN A 49 18.98 8.93 -15.49
N ALA A 50 18.76 8.85 -14.18
CA ALA A 50 18.88 10.01 -13.30
C ALA A 50 20.24 10.73 -13.45
N GLY A 51 20.20 12.05 -13.55
CA GLY A 51 21.38 12.88 -13.74
C GLY A 51 21.89 12.96 -15.18
N THR A 52 21.19 12.40 -16.15
CA THR A 52 21.52 12.46 -17.59
C THR A 52 20.52 13.34 -18.34
N PRO A 53 20.82 13.75 -19.60
CA PRO A 53 19.87 14.44 -20.45
C PRO A 53 18.58 13.64 -20.76
N GLU A 54 18.67 12.31 -20.65
CA GLU A 54 17.54 11.40 -20.86
C GLU A 54 16.78 11.09 -19.55
N GLU A 55 16.98 11.90 -18.51
CA GLU A 55 16.25 11.74 -17.26
C GLU A 55 14.75 11.86 -17.47
N ALA A 56 13.99 10.86 -17.06
CA ALA A 56 12.55 10.82 -17.18
C ALA A 56 11.90 10.18 -15.93
N ASP A 57 10.72 10.65 -15.60
CA ASP A 57 9.87 10.01 -14.59
C ASP A 57 9.40 8.65 -15.13
N VAL A 58 9.59 7.59 -14.33
CA VAL A 58 9.20 6.23 -14.70
C VAL A 58 7.88 5.88 -14.05
N GLY A 59 6.87 5.60 -14.87
CA GLY A 59 5.61 5.00 -14.43
C GLY A 59 5.78 3.51 -14.12
N VAL A 60 4.92 2.97 -13.26
CA VAL A 60 4.88 1.52 -12.98
C VAL A 60 4.62 0.73 -14.28
N VAL A 61 3.74 1.26 -15.12
CA VAL A 61 3.39 0.69 -16.41
C VAL A 61 3.81 1.64 -17.52
N ASP A 62 4.47 1.11 -18.54
CA ASP A 62 4.72 1.85 -19.77
C ASP A 62 3.41 1.99 -20.55
N THR A 63 2.76 3.15 -20.39
CA THR A 63 1.45 3.43 -21.01
C THR A 63 1.55 3.65 -22.52
N GLU A 64 2.70 4.07 -23.04
CA GLU A 64 2.93 4.21 -24.48
C GLU A 64 3.01 2.82 -25.11
N ALA A 65 3.82 1.93 -24.55
CA ALA A 65 3.90 0.54 -24.98
C ALA A 65 2.53 -0.18 -24.86
N LEU A 66 1.75 0.12 -23.82
CA LEU A 66 0.41 -0.42 -23.65
C LEU A 66 -0.53 0.04 -24.77
N THR A 67 -0.54 1.34 -25.07
CA THR A 67 -1.44 1.91 -26.08
C THR A 67 -1.18 1.34 -27.48
N ASP A 68 0.09 1.17 -27.84
CA ASP A 68 0.50 0.67 -29.16
C ASP A 68 0.29 -0.83 -29.32
N GLN A 69 0.34 -1.59 -28.24
CA GLN A 69 0.30 -3.06 -28.28
C GLN A 69 -1.05 -3.65 -27.91
N ILE A 70 -1.93 -2.93 -27.20
CA ILE A 70 -3.16 -3.50 -26.66
C ILE A 70 -4.12 -3.99 -27.75
N LEU A 71 -4.34 -3.20 -28.80
CA LEU A 71 -5.26 -3.58 -29.89
C LEU A 71 -4.77 -4.78 -30.71
N PRO A 72 -3.49 -4.83 -31.16
CA PRO A 72 -2.93 -6.02 -31.78
C PRO A 72 -3.04 -7.26 -30.90
N ILE A 73 -2.71 -7.14 -29.61
CA ILE A 73 -2.72 -8.26 -28.67
C ILE A 73 -4.15 -8.75 -28.38
N LEU A 74 -5.13 -7.87 -28.27
CA LEU A 74 -6.53 -8.26 -28.16
C LEU A 74 -7.01 -9.03 -29.40
N GLY A 75 -6.55 -8.62 -30.61
CA GLY A 75 -6.78 -9.36 -31.85
C GLY A 75 -6.15 -10.75 -31.82
N ASP A 76 -4.89 -10.84 -31.40
CA ASP A 76 -4.17 -12.12 -31.28
C ASP A 76 -4.80 -13.03 -30.22
N LEU A 77 -5.24 -12.50 -29.09
CA LEU A 77 -5.92 -13.25 -28.03
C LEU A 77 -7.28 -13.80 -28.51
N THR A 78 -8.10 -12.97 -29.13
CA THR A 78 -9.42 -13.41 -29.65
C THR A 78 -9.28 -14.48 -30.71
N GLY A 79 -8.33 -14.31 -31.61
CA GLY A 79 -7.99 -15.32 -32.61
C GLY A 79 -7.45 -16.62 -32.03
N ALA A 80 -6.55 -16.51 -31.04
CA ALA A 80 -5.96 -17.65 -30.37
C ALA A 80 -7.00 -18.47 -29.60
N VAL A 81 -7.88 -17.80 -28.88
CA VAL A 81 -8.98 -18.44 -28.14
C VAL A 81 -9.96 -19.13 -29.10
N ALA A 82 -10.38 -18.45 -30.17
CA ALA A 82 -11.30 -19.02 -31.18
C ALA A 82 -10.74 -20.28 -31.87
N LEU A 83 -9.42 -20.34 -32.03
CA LEU A 83 -8.70 -21.45 -32.65
C LEU A 83 -8.11 -22.45 -31.65
N HIS A 84 -8.37 -22.30 -30.35
CA HIS A 84 -7.76 -23.08 -29.25
C HIS A 84 -6.23 -23.12 -29.32
N SER A 85 -5.61 -22.02 -29.73
CA SER A 85 -4.16 -21.87 -29.88
C SER A 85 -3.53 -21.28 -28.61
N TRP A 86 -3.56 -22.01 -27.50
CA TRP A 86 -3.17 -21.56 -26.20
C TRP A 86 -1.72 -21.01 -26.12
N ASN A 87 -0.79 -21.60 -26.88
CA ASN A 87 0.56 -21.09 -26.98
C ASN A 87 0.62 -19.67 -27.56
N LYS A 88 -0.16 -19.37 -28.59
CA LYS A 88 -0.21 -18.01 -29.14
C LYS A 88 -0.86 -17.02 -28.17
N ALA A 89 -1.84 -17.45 -27.39
CA ALA A 89 -2.43 -16.65 -26.35
C ALA A 89 -1.39 -16.35 -25.24
N ALA A 90 -0.63 -17.35 -24.80
CA ALA A 90 0.46 -17.16 -23.85
C ALA A 90 1.52 -16.19 -24.40
N ASP A 91 1.97 -16.34 -25.64
CA ASP A 91 2.92 -15.46 -26.30
C ASP A 91 2.43 -14.00 -26.32
N ALA A 92 1.15 -13.78 -26.58
CA ALA A 92 0.55 -12.45 -26.57
C ALA A 92 0.57 -11.82 -25.17
N PHE A 93 0.20 -12.56 -24.11
CA PHE A 93 0.28 -12.09 -22.74
C PHE A 93 1.71 -11.80 -22.29
N ILE A 94 2.64 -12.71 -22.60
CA ILE A 94 4.05 -12.55 -22.26
C ILE A 94 4.62 -11.29 -22.93
N LYS A 95 4.34 -11.12 -24.23
CA LYS A 95 4.77 -9.93 -24.97
C LYS A 95 4.20 -8.64 -24.36
N LEU A 96 2.92 -8.63 -23.97
CA LEU A 96 2.29 -7.49 -23.31
C LEU A 96 2.97 -7.19 -21.97
N ALA A 97 3.15 -8.20 -21.14
CA ALA A 97 3.78 -8.03 -19.82
C ALA A 97 5.21 -7.47 -19.95
N TRP A 98 6.01 -7.97 -20.88
CA TRP A 98 7.34 -7.45 -21.15
C TRP A 98 7.34 -6.03 -21.72
N GLY A 99 6.40 -5.71 -22.61
CA GLY A 99 6.21 -4.34 -23.09
C GLY A 99 5.89 -3.36 -21.97
N MET A 100 5.00 -3.75 -21.07
CA MET A 100 4.53 -2.89 -19.98
C MET A 100 5.52 -2.79 -18.81
N LEU A 101 6.20 -3.87 -18.43
CA LEU A 101 6.96 -3.99 -17.19
C LEU A 101 8.44 -4.31 -17.37
N GLY A 102 8.89 -4.55 -18.61
CA GLY A 102 10.28 -4.96 -18.87
C GLY A 102 11.32 -3.96 -18.38
N HIS A 103 10.97 -2.67 -18.38
CA HIS A 103 11.83 -1.61 -17.84
C HIS A 103 11.97 -1.66 -16.31
N MET A 104 11.02 -2.31 -15.61
CA MET A 104 10.98 -2.37 -14.16
C MET A 104 11.74 -3.57 -13.56
N GLN A 105 12.48 -4.32 -14.35
CA GLN A 105 13.16 -5.54 -13.93
C GLN A 105 14.12 -5.32 -12.77
N VAL A 106 14.09 -6.25 -11.81
CA VAL A 106 15.06 -6.38 -10.71
C VAL A 106 15.76 -7.73 -10.87
N GLY A 107 17.08 -7.74 -10.72
CA GLY A 107 17.88 -8.95 -10.83
C GLY A 107 17.80 -9.84 -9.59
N LEU A 108 18.33 -11.07 -9.70
CA LEU A 108 18.39 -12.03 -8.59
C LEU A 108 19.32 -11.57 -7.45
N ASP A 109 20.12 -10.54 -7.67
CA ASP A 109 20.90 -9.85 -6.65
C ASP A 109 20.11 -8.76 -5.91
N GLY A 110 18.84 -8.60 -6.22
CA GLY A 110 17.93 -7.61 -5.63
C GLY A 110 18.19 -6.18 -6.11
N LYS A 111 18.87 -5.98 -7.25
CA LYS A 111 19.19 -4.67 -7.80
C LYS A 111 18.43 -4.41 -9.11
N SER A 112 18.18 -3.14 -9.40
CA SER A 112 17.60 -2.74 -10.69
C SER A 112 18.48 -3.19 -11.87
N VAL A 113 17.88 -3.83 -12.87
CA VAL A 113 18.57 -4.25 -14.11
C VAL A 113 18.75 -3.05 -15.04
N GLN A 114 17.77 -2.17 -15.09
CA GLN A 114 17.82 -0.93 -15.87
C GLN A 114 18.47 0.19 -15.07
N SER A 115 18.80 1.30 -15.74
CA SER A 115 19.31 2.51 -15.08
C SER A 115 18.22 3.28 -14.31
N ILE A 116 17.34 2.55 -13.63
CA ILE A 116 16.28 3.12 -12.79
C ILE A 116 16.81 3.32 -11.37
N THR A 117 16.55 4.50 -10.83
CA THR A 117 16.90 4.86 -9.46
C THR A 117 15.76 5.66 -8.83
N ALA A 118 15.75 5.78 -7.51
CA ALA A 118 14.76 6.62 -6.82
C ALA A 118 15.02 8.10 -7.12
N LYS A 119 13.93 8.88 -7.21
CA LYS A 119 14.00 10.34 -7.15
C LYS A 119 14.71 10.75 -5.86
N PRO A 120 15.49 11.85 -5.86
CA PRO A 120 16.09 12.35 -4.63
C PRO A 120 15.04 12.66 -3.58
N SER A 121 15.28 12.26 -2.34
CA SER A 121 14.50 12.74 -1.20
C SER A 121 14.63 14.25 -1.05
N ASP A 122 13.66 14.87 -0.37
CA ASP A 122 13.71 16.31 -0.13
C ASP A 122 15.00 16.71 0.62
N ASP A 123 15.62 17.81 0.21
CA ASP A 123 16.74 18.40 0.94
C ASP A 123 16.23 19.01 2.27
N PRO A 124 16.62 18.45 3.42
CA PRO A 124 16.13 18.99 4.71
C PRO A 124 16.54 20.43 4.98
N GLY A 125 17.60 20.92 4.34
CA GLY A 125 18.04 22.31 4.45
C GLY A 125 17.13 23.33 3.74
N LYS A 126 16.25 22.86 2.84
CA LYS A 126 15.33 23.69 2.06
C LYS A 126 13.90 23.69 2.56
N LYS A 127 13.59 22.96 3.63
CA LYS A 127 12.24 22.84 4.19
C LYS A 127 12.15 23.54 5.56
N ASP A 128 11.03 24.20 5.79
CA ASP A 128 10.75 24.89 7.06
C ASP A 128 9.76 24.07 7.91
N HIS A 129 10.31 23.13 8.69
CA HIS A 129 9.50 22.31 9.61
C HIS A 129 8.72 23.15 10.63
N LYS A 130 9.17 24.37 10.96
CA LYS A 130 8.47 25.28 11.88
C LYS A 130 7.13 25.75 11.33
N LYS A 131 7.01 25.80 10.00
CA LYS A 131 5.76 26.06 9.28
C LYS A 131 4.91 24.81 9.05
N GLY A 132 5.35 23.64 9.56
CA GLY A 132 4.66 22.38 9.37
C GLY A 132 4.93 21.70 8.02
N GLU A 133 5.95 22.15 7.27
CA GLU A 133 6.35 21.49 6.02
C GLU A 133 6.87 20.08 6.32
N SER A 134 6.44 19.14 5.51
CA SER A 134 6.87 17.74 5.61
C SER A 134 8.04 17.47 4.69
N PHE A 135 8.90 16.56 5.11
CA PHE A 135 10.00 16.00 4.32
C PHE A 135 9.51 14.73 3.63
N SER A 136 9.83 14.54 2.36
CA SER A 136 9.52 13.29 1.64
C SER A 136 10.79 12.44 1.54
N PHE A 137 10.73 11.25 2.14
CA PHE A 137 11.73 10.21 1.90
C PHE A 137 11.29 9.42 0.66
N LYS A 138 12.12 9.46 -0.38
CA LYS A 138 11.88 8.78 -1.66
C LYS A 138 12.86 7.64 -1.81
N TYR A 139 12.40 6.51 -2.31
CA TYR A 139 13.18 5.27 -2.40
C TYR A 139 12.70 4.44 -3.60
N ASP A 140 13.55 3.53 -4.04
CA ASP A 140 13.17 2.55 -5.05
C ASP A 140 12.33 1.44 -4.41
N TRP A 141 11.02 1.59 -4.51
CA TRP A 141 10.02 0.73 -3.90
C TRP A 141 10.01 -0.72 -4.41
N ARG A 142 10.80 -1.08 -5.43
CA ARG A 142 10.95 -2.48 -5.87
C ARG A 142 11.95 -3.26 -5.02
N LEU A 143 12.86 -2.54 -4.34
CA LEU A 143 14.02 -3.11 -3.66
C LEU A 143 13.68 -3.61 -2.24
N ASP A 144 14.69 -4.23 -1.61
CA ASP A 144 14.53 -4.84 -0.29
C ASP A 144 14.25 -3.79 0.81
N PRO A 145 13.09 -3.82 1.48
CA PRO A 145 12.77 -2.93 2.59
C PRO A 145 13.83 -2.95 3.71
N TRP A 146 14.53 -4.06 3.89
CA TRP A 146 15.62 -4.15 4.87
C TRP A 146 16.79 -3.23 4.54
N GLU A 147 17.18 -3.11 3.28
CA GLU A 147 18.22 -2.19 2.85
C GLU A 147 17.70 -0.76 2.77
N LEU A 148 16.48 -0.54 2.31
CA LEU A 148 15.82 0.77 2.31
C LEU A 148 15.72 1.38 3.72
N ALA A 149 15.62 0.55 4.76
CA ALA A 149 15.67 1.02 6.14
C ALA A 149 17.01 1.69 6.51
N ALA A 150 18.11 1.30 5.86
CA ALA A 150 19.40 1.97 6.09
C ALA A 150 19.43 3.37 5.46
N GLU A 151 18.83 3.51 4.28
CA GLU A 151 18.67 4.81 3.62
C GLU A 151 17.76 5.73 4.43
N LEU A 152 16.63 5.20 4.93
CA LEU A 152 15.74 5.94 5.83
C LEU A 152 16.47 6.40 7.10
N ASN A 153 17.28 5.54 7.72
CA ASN A 153 18.06 5.91 8.90
C ASN A 153 19.05 7.04 8.60
N ALA A 154 19.71 7.00 7.44
CA ALA A 154 20.59 8.09 7.02
C ALA A 154 19.81 9.40 6.81
N TYR A 155 18.63 9.32 6.19
CA TYR A 155 17.76 10.47 5.96
C TYR A 155 17.20 11.06 7.25
N ILE A 156 16.75 10.24 8.20
CA ILE A 156 16.32 10.68 9.55
C ILE A 156 17.43 11.47 10.22
N LYS A 157 18.67 11.00 10.16
CA LYS A 157 19.83 11.73 10.73
C LYS A 157 20.04 13.08 10.07
N GLN A 158 19.86 13.19 8.76
CA GLN A 158 19.95 14.46 8.02
C GLN A 158 18.85 15.42 8.47
N VAL A 159 17.59 14.96 8.55
CA VAL A 159 16.44 15.75 9.02
C VAL A 159 16.66 16.23 10.46
N LYS A 160 17.08 15.34 11.37
CA LYS A 160 17.40 15.71 12.76
C LYS A 160 18.50 16.77 12.83
N LYS A 161 19.56 16.62 12.05
CA LYS A 161 20.66 17.62 12.00
C LYS A 161 20.18 18.96 11.47
N ALA A 162 19.39 18.98 10.39
CA ALA A 162 18.91 20.21 9.77
C ALA A 162 17.89 20.96 10.65
N THR A 163 17.05 20.23 11.38
CA THR A 163 15.97 20.79 12.20
C THR A 163 16.34 21.05 13.64
N GLY A 164 17.39 20.43 14.14
CA GLY A 164 17.79 20.48 15.56
C GLY A 164 16.88 19.66 16.50
N HIS A 165 15.96 18.85 15.96
CA HIS A 165 15.12 17.95 16.75
C HIS A 165 15.82 16.64 17.04
N SER A 166 15.52 16.05 18.20
CA SER A 166 16.04 14.71 18.59
C SER A 166 15.26 13.56 17.96
N GLN A 167 14.02 13.80 17.55
CA GLN A 167 13.11 12.80 17.01
C GLN A 167 12.33 13.35 15.81
N VAL A 168 11.72 12.44 15.03
CA VAL A 168 10.89 12.72 13.85
C VAL A 168 9.54 12.03 13.97
N ALA A 169 8.56 12.47 13.19
CA ALA A 169 7.31 11.76 12.95
C ALA A 169 7.41 11.03 11.61
N LEU A 170 7.14 9.72 11.58
CA LEU A 170 7.05 8.90 10.37
C LEU A 170 5.59 8.79 9.93
N LEU A 171 5.29 9.28 8.74
CA LEU A 171 3.97 9.24 8.12
C LEU A 171 4.01 8.27 6.95
N ALA A 172 3.77 7.00 7.23
CA ALA A 172 3.92 5.95 6.24
C ALA A 172 2.58 5.61 5.57
N HIS A 173 2.62 5.43 4.27
CA HIS A 173 1.50 4.94 3.47
C HIS A 173 1.89 3.63 2.79
N SER A 174 0.95 2.67 2.75
CA SER A 174 1.11 1.42 2.00
C SER A 174 2.45 0.72 2.32
N GLU A 175 3.29 0.51 1.31
CA GLU A 175 4.63 -0.08 1.41
C GLU A 175 5.58 0.68 2.35
N GLY A 176 5.44 2.01 2.46
CA GLY A 176 6.26 2.79 3.39
C GLY A 176 6.24 2.24 4.81
N ASN A 177 5.18 1.52 5.18
CA ASN A 177 5.09 0.84 6.47
C ASN A 177 6.01 -0.38 6.58
N LEU A 178 6.31 -1.10 5.47
CA LEU A 178 7.31 -2.18 5.48
C LEU A 178 8.71 -1.63 5.73
N VAL A 179 9.03 -0.49 5.12
CA VAL A 179 10.31 0.20 5.35
C VAL A 179 10.40 0.66 6.81
N CYS A 180 9.29 1.17 7.40
CA CYS A 180 9.24 1.50 8.82
C CYS A 180 9.42 0.28 9.72
N MET A 181 8.80 -0.87 9.40
CA MET A 181 9.01 -2.10 10.17
C MET A 181 10.47 -2.57 10.11
N ALA A 182 11.09 -2.53 8.94
CA ALA A 182 12.50 -2.83 8.76
C ALA A 182 13.38 -1.84 9.53
N TYR A 183 13.04 -0.56 9.53
CA TYR A 183 13.73 0.46 10.32
C TYR A 183 13.64 0.15 11.82
N PHE A 184 12.45 -0.12 12.35
CA PHE A 184 12.27 -0.46 13.75
C PHE A 184 13.03 -1.72 14.16
N ALA A 185 13.04 -2.74 13.31
CA ALA A 185 13.79 -3.97 13.55
C ALA A 185 15.30 -3.77 13.58
N ARG A 186 15.83 -2.86 12.76
CA ARG A 186 17.27 -2.65 12.54
C ARG A 186 17.85 -1.58 13.43
N TYR A 187 17.11 -0.51 13.73
CA TYR A 187 17.61 0.69 14.40
C TYR A 187 16.85 1.03 15.70
N GLY A 188 15.76 0.34 15.98
CA GLY A 188 14.91 0.60 17.14
C GLY A 188 14.06 1.85 16.99
N TYR A 189 13.62 2.42 18.12
CA TYR A 189 12.54 3.41 18.16
C TYR A 189 13.01 4.81 18.62
N GLY A 190 14.25 4.96 19.04
CA GLY A 190 14.74 6.17 19.75
C GLY A 190 14.63 7.47 18.96
N ASP A 191 14.69 7.39 17.64
CA ASP A 191 14.63 8.55 16.76
C ASP A 191 13.19 8.93 16.34
N VAL A 192 12.17 8.15 16.76
CA VAL A 192 10.79 8.31 16.32
C VAL A 192 9.91 8.75 17.47
N HIS A 193 9.21 9.88 17.29
CA HIS A 193 8.22 10.42 18.21
C HIS A 193 6.81 9.94 17.87
N ASP A 194 6.41 10.05 16.58
CA ASP A 194 5.13 9.60 16.06
C ASP A 194 5.34 8.59 14.95
N TYR A 195 4.49 7.59 14.88
CA TYR A 195 4.36 6.70 13.75
C TYR A 195 2.88 6.60 13.36
N ILE A 196 2.54 7.09 12.17
CA ILE A 196 1.20 6.97 11.60
C ILE A 196 1.26 6.01 10.43
N ALA A 197 0.62 4.85 10.60
CA ALA A 197 0.47 3.82 9.58
C ALA A 197 -0.85 4.02 8.83
N SER A 198 -0.80 4.51 7.59
CA SER A 198 -1.98 4.70 6.75
C SER A 198 -2.06 3.62 5.69
N MET A 199 -3.23 2.98 5.52
CA MET A 199 -3.47 1.93 4.52
C MET A 199 -2.30 0.93 4.46
N SER A 200 -1.97 0.38 5.62
CA SER A 200 -0.68 -0.24 5.86
C SER A 200 -0.59 -1.66 5.33
N ALA A 201 0.50 -1.94 4.62
CA ALA A 201 0.83 -3.29 4.12
C ALA A 201 1.66 -4.14 5.11
N HIS A 202 1.88 -3.68 6.35
CA HIS A 202 2.80 -4.33 7.29
C HIS A 202 2.41 -5.77 7.69
N ASN A 203 1.16 -6.16 7.53
CA ASN A 203 0.69 -7.54 7.72
C ASN A 203 0.45 -8.27 6.40
N GLY A 204 1.00 -7.75 5.30
CA GLY A 204 0.87 -8.32 3.97
C GLY A 204 -0.49 -8.05 3.33
N LEU A 205 -0.67 -8.64 2.16
CA LEU A 205 -1.88 -8.62 1.35
C LEU A 205 -2.27 -10.05 1.02
N THR A 206 -3.51 -10.45 1.29
CA THR A 206 -4.02 -11.77 0.90
C THR A 206 -3.88 -12.00 -0.59
N LEU A 207 -4.19 -10.99 -1.40
CA LEU A 207 -4.01 -11.02 -2.85
C LEU A 207 -2.60 -11.46 -3.30
N VAL A 208 -1.55 -10.88 -2.69
CA VAL A 208 -0.16 -11.21 -3.05
C VAL A 208 0.21 -12.62 -2.57
N GLY A 209 -0.28 -13.01 -1.38
CA GLY A 209 -0.10 -14.38 -0.89
C GLY A 209 -0.70 -15.42 -1.81
N GLU A 210 -1.91 -15.20 -2.30
CA GLU A 210 -2.59 -16.09 -3.24
C GLU A 210 -1.92 -16.11 -4.61
N LEU A 211 -1.64 -14.93 -5.18
CA LEU A 211 -0.95 -14.81 -6.47
C LEU A 211 0.40 -15.55 -6.45
N PHE A 212 1.19 -15.40 -5.40
CA PHE A 212 2.49 -16.05 -5.30
C PHE A 212 2.40 -17.56 -5.03
N ASN A 213 1.24 -18.06 -4.61
CA ASN A 213 0.92 -19.49 -4.57
C ASN A 213 0.22 -19.99 -5.84
N ARG A 214 0.17 -19.17 -6.91
CA ARG A 214 -0.53 -19.48 -8.17
C ARG A 214 -2.02 -19.75 -7.99
N ASN A 215 -2.59 -19.27 -6.88
CA ASN A 215 -4.00 -19.40 -6.57
C ASN A 215 -4.76 -18.18 -7.15
N VAL A 216 -4.93 -18.17 -8.47
CA VAL A 216 -5.56 -17.07 -9.20
C VAL A 216 -6.94 -17.49 -9.63
N GLU A 217 -7.95 -16.86 -9.08
CA GLU A 217 -9.35 -17.03 -9.49
C GLU A 217 -9.92 -15.69 -9.95
N LEU A 218 -10.65 -15.70 -11.05
CA LEU A 218 -11.33 -14.52 -11.56
C LEU A 218 -12.78 -14.51 -11.05
N GLY A 219 -13.09 -13.56 -10.17
CA GLY A 219 -14.44 -13.36 -9.65
C GLY A 219 -15.25 -12.35 -10.48
N CYS A 220 -16.30 -12.80 -11.19
CA CYS A 220 -17.15 -11.90 -11.97
C CYS A 220 -17.81 -10.82 -11.09
N ALA A 221 -18.38 -11.21 -9.94
CA ALA A 221 -19.01 -10.29 -9.01
C ALA A 221 -18.03 -9.25 -8.50
N LEU A 222 -16.80 -9.65 -8.17
CA LEU A 222 -15.75 -8.73 -7.74
C LEU A 222 -15.27 -7.79 -8.82
N LEU A 223 -15.10 -8.29 -10.05
CA LEU A 223 -14.74 -7.45 -11.19
C LEU A 223 -15.77 -6.34 -11.40
N LEU A 224 -17.05 -6.69 -11.40
CA LEU A 224 -18.14 -5.73 -11.57
C LEU A 224 -18.19 -4.73 -10.42
N GLU A 225 -18.01 -5.18 -9.17
CA GLU A 225 -17.99 -4.31 -8.01
C GLU A 225 -16.77 -3.38 -8.01
N LEU A 226 -15.61 -3.87 -8.42
CA LEU A 226 -14.41 -3.06 -8.60
C LEU A 226 -14.63 -1.94 -9.63
N LEU A 227 -15.19 -2.28 -10.79
CA LEU A 227 -15.50 -1.29 -11.85
C LEU A 227 -16.49 -0.24 -11.35
N ARG A 228 -17.54 -0.63 -10.61
CA ARG A 228 -18.47 0.31 -9.98
C ARG A 228 -17.80 1.22 -8.97
N SER A 229 -16.99 0.62 -8.11
CA SER A 229 -16.28 1.34 -7.04
C SER A 229 -15.34 2.39 -7.59
N PHE A 230 -14.57 2.05 -8.62
CA PHE A 230 -13.70 3.01 -9.29
C PHE A 230 -14.49 4.08 -10.04
N GLY A 231 -15.58 3.72 -10.71
CA GLY A 231 -16.45 4.67 -11.41
C GLY A 231 -17.11 5.67 -10.46
N ASN A 232 -17.52 5.23 -9.27
CA ASN A 232 -18.15 6.10 -8.28
C ASN A 232 -17.15 6.96 -7.48
N ALA A 233 -15.91 6.52 -7.36
CA ALA A 233 -14.88 7.23 -6.57
C ALA A 233 -14.10 8.27 -7.37
N SER A 234 -14.16 8.21 -8.69
CA SER A 234 -13.39 9.12 -9.56
C SER A 234 -14.17 10.38 -9.90
N GLY A 235 -13.49 11.51 -9.83
CA GLY A 235 -14.06 12.82 -10.13
C GLY A 235 -13.93 13.24 -11.60
N GLY A 236 -14.17 12.34 -12.58
CA GLY A 236 -14.26 12.70 -13.99
C GLY A 236 -13.47 11.86 -14.98
N GLY A 237 -13.78 11.96 -16.25
CA GLY A 237 -13.08 11.35 -17.38
C GLY A 237 -13.55 9.92 -17.72
N ALA A 238 -12.65 9.10 -18.27
CA ALA A 238 -12.99 7.72 -18.68
C ALA A 238 -13.45 6.82 -17.51
N MET A 239 -13.10 7.16 -16.29
CA MET A 239 -13.52 6.42 -15.11
C MET A 239 -15.02 6.55 -14.81
N ASP A 240 -15.65 7.68 -15.13
CA ASP A 240 -17.10 7.86 -14.94
C ASP A 240 -17.94 6.86 -15.77
N LEU A 241 -17.36 6.26 -16.79
CA LEU A 241 -18.01 5.25 -17.61
C LEU A 241 -17.90 3.84 -17.02
N MET A 242 -17.07 3.62 -16.01
CA MET A 242 -16.82 2.26 -15.47
C MET A 242 -18.04 1.69 -14.75
N ALA A 243 -18.74 2.48 -13.95
CA ALA A 243 -19.93 2.01 -13.24
C ALA A 243 -21.08 1.71 -14.22
N PRO A 244 -21.45 2.58 -15.17
CA PRO A 244 -22.43 2.24 -16.21
C PRO A 244 -22.01 1.04 -17.07
N ALA A 245 -20.71 0.90 -17.38
CA ALA A 245 -20.20 -0.24 -18.13
C ALA A 245 -20.34 -1.55 -17.33
N ALA A 246 -20.07 -1.55 -16.04
CA ALA A 246 -20.27 -2.71 -15.18
C ALA A 246 -21.74 -3.13 -15.14
N ASP A 247 -22.66 -2.17 -15.05
CA ASP A 247 -24.09 -2.44 -15.05
C ASP A 247 -24.57 -3.02 -16.38
N LEU A 248 -24.08 -2.50 -17.50
CA LEU A 248 -24.35 -3.05 -18.83
C LEU A 248 -23.81 -4.47 -18.97
N LEU A 249 -22.56 -4.72 -18.58
CA LEU A 249 -21.93 -6.03 -18.64
C LEU A 249 -22.70 -7.07 -17.80
N GLN A 250 -23.15 -6.67 -16.61
CA GLN A 250 -23.95 -7.53 -15.75
C GLN A 250 -25.33 -7.82 -16.37
N THR A 251 -26.01 -6.78 -16.82
CA THR A 251 -27.38 -6.88 -17.37
C THR A 251 -27.44 -7.75 -18.61
N THR A 252 -26.41 -7.69 -19.45
CA THR A 252 -26.31 -8.47 -20.68
C THR A 252 -25.80 -9.90 -20.50
N GLY A 253 -25.29 -10.25 -19.31
CA GLY A 253 -24.61 -11.53 -19.06
C GLY A 253 -23.28 -11.68 -19.83
N ILE A 254 -22.75 -10.57 -20.36
CA ILE A 254 -21.47 -10.57 -21.07
C ILE A 254 -20.32 -10.74 -20.06
N ALA A 255 -20.45 -10.16 -18.85
CA ALA A 255 -19.42 -10.26 -17.85
C ALA A 255 -19.09 -11.72 -17.48
N GLU A 256 -20.11 -12.53 -17.21
CA GLU A 256 -19.94 -13.94 -16.86
C GLU A 256 -19.29 -14.74 -18.00
N ARG A 257 -19.65 -14.44 -19.23
CA ARG A 257 -19.06 -15.09 -20.42
C ARG A 257 -17.59 -14.69 -20.59
N LEU A 258 -17.26 -13.40 -20.41
CA LEU A 258 -15.89 -12.91 -20.51
C LEU A 258 -15.01 -13.49 -19.38
N VAL A 259 -15.51 -13.50 -18.16
CA VAL A 259 -14.78 -14.08 -17.02
C VAL A 259 -14.61 -15.57 -17.19
N GLY A 260 -15.65 -16.30 -17.64
CA GLY A 260 -15.55 -17.72 -17.96
C GLY A 260 -14.52 -18.02 -19.05
N LEU A 261 -14.46 -17.20 -20.11
CA LEU A 261 -13.47 -17.32 -21.17
C LEU A 261 -12.04 -17.04 -20.66
N LEU A 262 -11.87 -16.00 -19.84
CA LEU A 262 -10.59 -15.66 -19.22
C LEU A 262 -10.15 -16.73 -18.23
N ALA A 263 -11.06 -17.37 -17.49
CA ALA A 263 -10.73 -18.48 -16.59
C ALA A 263 -10.20 -19.70 -17.36
N VAL A 264 -10.89 -20.09 -18.46
CA VAL A 264 -10.41 -21.16 -19.35
C VAL A 264 -9.05 -20.81 -19.95
N LEU A 265 -8.87 -19.57 -20.39
CA LEU A 265 -7.59 -19.11 -20.92
C LEU A 265 -6.49 -19.21 -19.86
N LEU A 266 -6.73 -18.70 -18.65
CA LEU A 266 -5.78 -18.78 -17.54
C LEU A 266 -5.37 -20.21 -17.21
N GLU A 267 -6.31 -21.13 -17.15
CA GLU A 267 -6.02 -22.55 -16.91
C GLU A 267 -4.98 -23.12 -17.89
N HIS A 268 -5.01 -22.67 -19.15
CA HIS A 268 -4.11 -23.19 -20.18
C HIS A 268 -2.79 -22.42 -20.32
N VAL A 269 -2.74 -21.15 -19.90
CA VAL A 269 -1.56 -20.31 -20.17
C VAL A 269 -0.79 -19.91 -18.89
N GLN A 270 -1.40 -20.10 -17.70
CA GLN A 270 -0.85 -19.57 -16.46
C GLN A 270 0.60 -19.99 -16.21
N ASP A 271 0.95 -21.26 -16.41
CA ASP A 271 2.30 -21.74 -16.13
C ASP A 271 3.34 -21.00 -16.96
N ARG A 272 3.11 -20.83 -18.26
CA ARG A 272 4.00 -20.07 -19.13
C ARG A 272 4.05 -18.58 -18.77
N VAL A 273 2.91 -17.98 -18.46
CA VAL A 273 2.84 -16.58 -18.05
C VAL A 273 3.57 -16.37 -16.75
N PHE A 274 3.47 -17.29 -15.78
CA PHE A 274 4.26 -17.22 -14.55
C PHE A 274 5.76 -17.33 -14.85
N GLU A 275 6.18 -18.36 -15.56
CA GLU A 275 7.61 -18.65 -15.76
C GLU A 275 8.29 -17.63 -16.69
N GLU A 276 7.61 -17.19 -17.76
CA GLU A 276 8.23 -16.36 -18.79
C GLU A 276 7.97 -14.86 -18.61
N ALA A 277 7.01 -14.46 -17.74
CA ALA A 277 6.71 -13.05 -17.52
C ALA A 277 6.65 -12.68 -16.03
N LEU A 278 5.76 -13.27 -15.23
CA LEU A 278 5.54 -12.78 -13.86
C LEU A 278 6.77 -12.97 -12.97
N ILE A 279 7.44 -14.12 -13.05
CA ILE A 279 8.63 -14.36 -12.24
C ILE A 279 9.74 -13.37 -12.59
N PRO A 280 10.19 -13.20 -13.84
CA PRO A 280 11.29 -12.29 -14.15
C PRO A 280 10.93 -10.81 -14.04
N LEU A 281 9.64 -10.43 -14.14
CA LEU A 281 9.23 -9.02 -14.19
C LEU A 281 8.75 -8.48 -12.84
N VAL A 282 8.14 -9.33 -12.00
CA VAL A 282 7.40 -8.90 -10.80
C VAL A 282 7.84 -9.67 -9.55
N VAL A 283 7.91 -11.00 -9.62
CA VAL A 283 8.26 -11.84 -8.46
C VAL A 283 9.69 -11.58 -7.97
N GLN A 284 10.57 -11.12 -8.85
CA GLN A 284 11.95 -10.75 -8.49
C GLN A 284 12.09 -9.37 -7.83
N TRP A 285 10.99 -8.66 -7.56
CA TRP A 285 11.04 -7.46 -6.72
C TRP A 285 11.05 -7.87 -5.24
N PRO A 286 12.16 -7.65 -4.50
CA PRO A 286 12.25 -8.08 -3.10
C PRO A 286 11.14 -7.50 -2.22
N ALA A 287 10.70 -6.26 -2.49
CA ALA A 287 9.65 -5.59 -1.74
C ALA A 287 8.33 -6.36 -1.76
N LEU A 288 7.95 -6.98 -2.90
CA LEU A 288 6.71 -7.75 -3.00
C LEU A 288 6.66 -8.95 -2.06
N TRP A 289 7.81 -9.52 -1.71
CA TRP A 289 7.89 -10.59 -0.73
C TRP A 289 7.63 -10.09 0.70
N GLY A 290 7.82 -8.80 0.95
CA GLY A 290 7.38 -8.14 2.17
C GLY A 290 5.85 -8.07 2.29
N PHE A 291 5.12 -8.13 1.16
CA PHE A 291 3.65 -8.18 1.14
C PHE A 291 3.07 -9.58 1.26
N VAL A 292 3.88 -10.64 1.10
CA VAL A 292 3.39 -12.02 1.24
C VAL A 292 3.13 -12.30 2.72
N PRO A 293 1.88 -12.58 3.14
CA PRO A 293 1.59 -12.92 4.53
C PRO A 293 2.33 -14.18 4.97
N HIS A 294 2.67 -14.25 6.27
CA HIS A 294 3.51 -15.31 6.80
C HIS A 294 2.97 -16.72 6.51
N GLU A 295 1.65 -16.90 6.58
CA GLU A 295 1.00 -18.18 6.31
C GLU A 295 1.13 -18.66 4.85
N TYR A 296 1.41 -17.75 3.91
CA TYR A 296 1.63 -18.06 2.49
C TYR A 296 3.11 -18.14 2.10
N TYR A 297 4.02 -17.65 2.95
CA TYR A 297 5.39 -17.35 2.54
C TYR A 297 6.20 -18.56 2.08
N GLU A 298 6.21 -19.64 2.86
CA GLU A 298 6.99 -20.82 2.52
C GLU A 298 6.43 -21.57 1.31
N SER A 299 5.11 -21.66 1.18
CA SER A 299 4.47 -22.26 0.01
C SER A 299 4.70 -21.43 -1.26
N ALA A 300 4.67 -20.10 -1.16
CA ALA A 300 5.00 -19.20 -2.26
C ALA A 300 6.45 -19.39 -2.74
N LYS A 301 7.41 -19.48 -1.81
CA LYS A 301 8.82 -19.76 -2.16
C LYS A 301 8.98 -21.11 -2.85
N ALA A 302 8.32 -22.13 -2.35
CA ALA A 302 8.34 -23.47 -2.96
C ALA A 302 7.70 -23.47 -4.35
N SER A 303 6.61 -22.71 -4.55
CA SER A 303 5.91 -22.60 -5.83
C SER A 303 6.71 -21.84 -6.90
N LEU A 304 7.34 -20.72 -6.53
CA LEU A 304 7.91 -19.77 -7.52
C LEU A 304 9.45 -19.82 -7.60
N LEU A 305 10.13 -20.23 -6.55
CA LEU A 305 11.58 -20.12 -6.41
C LEU A 305 12.24 -21.49 -6.11
N SER A 306 11.68 -22.59 -6.62
CA SER A 306 12.22 -23.94 -6.40
C SER A 306 13.57 -24.18 -7.05
N ASP A 307 13.87 -23.50 -8.16
CA ASP A 307 15.15 -23.62 -8.86
C ASP A 307 16.31 -23.09 -8.00
N PRO A 308 17.47 -23.81 -7.91
CA PRO A 308 18.64 -23.34 -7.19
C PRO A 308 19.21 -21.98 -7.65
N LYS A 309 18.91 -21.54 -8.88
CA LYS A 309 19.31 -20.20 -9.35
C LYS A 309 18.78 -19.08 -8.46
N TYR A 310 17.67 -19.32 -7.73
CA TYR A 310 17.05 -18.35 -6.82
C TYR A 310 17.64 -18.36 -5.40
N ASP A 311 18.65 -19.18 -5.08
CA ASP A 311 19.14 -19.32 -3.70
C ASP A 311 19.69 -18.01 -3.11
N THR A 312 20.29 -17.17 -3.94
CA THR A 312 20.75 -15.85 -3.51
C THR A 312 19.57 -14.92 -3.24
N PHE A 313 18.59 -14.91 -4.13
CA PHE A 313 17.38 -14.09 -3.99
C PHE A 313 16.55 -14.51 -2.78
N LYS A 314 16.39 -15.81 -2.54
CA LYS A 314 15.72 -16.34 -1.33
C LYS A 314 16.34 -15.80 -0.04
N LYS A 315 17.66 -15.65 0.05
CA LYS A 315 18.32 -15.07 1.22
C LYS A 315 18.00 -13.60 1.42
N ILE A 316 17.79 -12.83 0.33
CA ILE A 316 17.42 -11.43 0.40
C ILE A 316 16.00 -11.31 0.98
N ILE A 317 15.03 -11.99 0.39
CA ILE A 317 13.64 -11.91 0.81
C ILE A 317 13.41 -12.48 2.22
N ASP A 318 14.11 -13.57 2.58
CA ASP A 318 14.08 -14.17 3.92
C ASP A 318 14.55 -13.17 4.99
N ASN A 319 15.53 -12.34 4.66
CA ASN A 319 16.05 -11.34 5.58
C ASN A 319 14.96 -10.35 6.01
N THR A 320 14.23 -9.77 5.05
CA THR A 320 13.11 -8.88 5.35
C THR A 320 11.96 -9.63 6.00
N HIS A 321 11.52 -10.77 5.44
CA HIS A 321 10.36 -11.48 5.94
C HIS A 321 10.52 -11.90 7.42
N TYR A 322 11.64 -12.54 7.79
CA TYR A 322 11.83 -13.04 9.16
C TYR A 322 12.29 -12.00 10.16
N LYS A 323 12.77 -10.83 9.74
CA LYS A 323 13.21 -9.77 10.65
C LYS A 323 12.16 -8.67 10.85
N ALA A 324 11.41 -8.34 9.82
CA ALA A 324 10.47 -7.22 9.82
C ALA A 324 9.16 -7.50 9.09
N GLY A 325 9.06 -8.62 8.36
CA GLY A 325 8.06 -8.86 7.34
C GLY A 325 6.66 -9.18 7.87
N ALA A 326 5.80 -9.29 6.89
CA ALA A 326 4.36 -9.32 6.96
C ALA A 326 3.78 -10.39 7.89
N GLY A 327 3.09 -9.97 8.92
CA GLY A 327 2.41 -10.85 9.87
C GLY A 327 3.32 -11.65 10.80
N TYR A 328 4.63 -11.70 10.54
CA TYR A 328 5.54 -12.48 11.37
C TYR A 328 6.07 -11.67 12.57
N LYS A 329 6.50 -10.45 12.35
CA LYS A 329 7.05 -9.58 13.40
C LYS A 329 6.45 -8.18 13.46
N ALA A 330 5.69 -7.75 12.44
CA ALA A 330 5.18 -6.40 12.37
C ALA A 330 4.39 -6.00 13.62
N ASP A 331 3.46 -6.83 14.07
CA ASP A 331 2.69 -6.57 15.30
C ASP A 331 3.58 -6.46 16.55
N LYS A 332 4.63 -7.28 16.62
CA LYS A 332 5.60 -7.21 17.73
C LYS A 332 6.40 -5.92 17.69
N LEU A 333 6.79 -5.46 16.51
CA LEU A 333 7.53 -4.21 16.31
C LEU A 333 6.65 -3.01 16.65
N ILE A 334 5.37 -3.01 16.25
CA ILE A 334 4.40 -1.96 16.59
C ILE A 334 4.18 -1.90 18.12
N LYS A 335 3.98 -3.05 18.78
CA LYS A 335 3.90 -3.12 20.26
C LYS A 335 5.19 -2.63 20.93
N GLY A 336 6.34 -2.94 20.32
CA GLY A 336 7.64 -2.45 20.75
C GLY A 336 7.75 -0.93 20.67
N ALA A 337 7.25 -0.32 19.58
CA ALA A 337 7.22 1.13 19.40
C ALA A 337 6.37 1.80 20.48
N VAL A 338 5.15 1.30 20.72
CA VAL A 338 4.28 1.79 21.81
C VAL A 338 4.97 1.69 23.17
N LYS A 339 5.59 0.54 23.48
CA LYS A 339 6.31 0.33 24.74
C LYS A 339 7.52 1.28 24.88
N ALA A 340 8.14 1.66 23.79
CA ALA A 340 9.25 2.61 23.76
C ALA A 340 8.80 4.08 23.85
N GLY A 341 7.49 4.35 23.89
CA GLY A 341 6.94 5.70 24.02
C GLY A 341 6.64 6.37 22.66
N VAL A 342 6.74 5.65 21.54
CA VAL A 342 6.31 6.18 20.24
C VAL A 342 4.78 6.29 20.22
N ARG A 343 4.26 7.43 19.79
CA ARG A 343 2.84 7.67 19.60
C ARG A 343 2.41 7.01 18.29
N VAL A 344 1.84 5.80 18.40
CA VAL A 344 1.42 5.02 17.23
C VAL A 344 -0.04 5.27 16.92
N SER A 345 -0.36 5.46 15.64
CA SER A 345 -1.73 5.55 15.11
C SER A 345 -1.85 4.76 13.81
N ILE A 346 -2.97 4.08 13.62
CA ILE A 346 -3.26 3.27 12.43
C ILE A 346 -4.51 3.83 11.75
N ILE A 347 -4.48 3.96 10.44
CA ILE A 347 -5.61 4.39 9.61
C ILE A 347 -5.83 3.31 8.55
N ALA A 348 -6.98 2.68 8.55
CA ALA A 348 -7.37 1.63 7.60
C ALA A 348 -8.58 2.07 6.76
N GLY A 349 -8.54 1.83 5.46
CA GLY A 349 -9.67 1.97 4.56
C GLY A 349 -10.54 0.72 4.56
N TYR A 350 -11.82 0.85 4.20
CA TYR A 350 -12.75 -0.25 4.01
C TYR A 350 -13.93 0.11 3.10
N GLY A 351 -14.72 -0.90 2.75
CA GLY A 351 -15.92 -0.75 1.94
C GLY A 351 -15.68 -0.96 0.45
N PHE A 352 -14.51 -1.47 0.07
CA PHE A 352 -14.19 -1.84 -1.30
C PHE A 352 -13.78 -3.31 -1.40
N PRO A 353 -13.97 -3.95 -2.58
CA PRO A 353 -13.36 -5.25 -2.85
C PRO A 353 -11.83 -5.12 -2.92
N THR A 354 -11.14 -6.23 -2.75
CA THR A 354 -9.76 -6.36 -3.23
C THR A 354 -9.75 -6.56 -4.76
N MET A 355 -8.57 -6.70 -5.38
CA MET A 355 -8.47 -6.97 -6.81
C MET A 355 -9.13 -8.32 -7.18
N PRO A 356 -9.78 -8.43 -8.36
CA PRO A 356 -10.63 -9.57 -8.72
C PRO A 356 -9.83 -10.82 -9.16
N PHE A 357 -8.61 -10.98 -8.69
CA PHE A 357 -7.71 -12.10 -9.01
C PHE A 357 -7.47 -13.02 -7.82
N SER A 358 -8.24 -12.87 -6.75
CA SER A 358 -8.09 -13.63 -5.50
C SER A 358 -9.22 -14.64 -5.36
N ALA A 359 -8.88 -15.84 -4.92
CA ALA A 359 -9.85 -16.88 -4.55
C ALA A 359 -10.73 -16.45 -3.36
N ASN A 360 -10.19 -15.61 -2.47
CA ASN A 360 -10.94 -15.01 -1.37
C ASN A 360 -11.68 -13.74 -1.78
N SER A 361 -12.76 -13.92 -2.49
CA SER A 361 -13.49 -12.84 -3.12
C SER A 361 -14.37 -12.01 -2.16
N ASP A 362 -14.69 -12.51 -0.97
CA ASP A 362 -15.49 -11.78 0.03
C ASP A 362 -14.60 -11.14 1.10
N VAL A 363 -13.65 -10.31 0.66
CA VAL A 363 -12.75 -9.57 1.55
C VAL A 363 -13.07 -8.09 1.49
N ASP A 364 -13.34 -7.50 2.66
CA ASP A 364 -13.44 -6.05 2.79
C ASP A 364 -12.06 -5.41 2.79
N ALA A 365 -11.84 -4.42 1.94
CA ALA A 365 -10.55 -3.81 1.67
C ALA A 365 -10.67 -2.31 1.36
N ASP A 366 -9.53 -1.68 1.11
CA ASP A 366 -9.43 -0.32 0.58
C ASP A 366 -9.29 -0.29 -0.97
N GLY A 367 -9.65 -1.37 -1.65
CA GLY A 367 -9.43 -1.60 -3.07
C GLY A 367 -8.14 -2.38 -3.38
N LEU A 368 -7.28 -2.58 -2.39
CA LEU A 368 -6.04 -3.34 -2.53
C LEU A 368 -5.71 -4.15 -1.26
N ILE A 369 -5.62 -3.50 -0.10
CA ILE A 369 -5.19 -4.11 1.15
C ILE A 369 -6.41 -4.48 1.99
N ASP A 370 -6.45 -5.71 2.44
CA ASP A 370 -7.48 -6.22 3.35
C ASP A 370 -7.58 -5.35 4.60
N THR A 371 -8.77 -4.88 4.94
CA THR A 371 -9.02 -4.05 6.13
C THR A 371 -8.54 -4.75 7.41
N LYS A 372 -8.75 -6.06 7.52
CA LYS A 372 -8.25 -6.89 8.61
C LYS A 372 -6.73 -6.80 8.75
N ARG A 373 -5.98 -6.81 7.64
CA ARG A 373 -4.51 -6.74 7.65
C ARG A 373 -4.01 -5.34 7.91
N ALA A 374 -4.60 -4.35 7.25
CA ALA A 374 -4.22 -2.94 7.44
C ALA A 374 -4.44 -2.46 8.88
N SER A 375 -5.44 -3.00 9.57
CA SER A 375 -5.80 -2.68 10.95
C SER A 375 -5.11 -3.54 12.01
N SER A 376 -4.26 -4.50 11.63
CA SER A 376 -3.70 -5.50 12.54
C SER A 376 -4.76 -6.28 13.31
N GLY A 377 -5.76 -6.80 12.62
CA GLY A 377 -6.64 -7.84 13.15
C GLY A 377 -8.08 -7.48 13.44
N ALA A 378 -8.61 -6.37 12.91
CA ALA A 378 -10.04 -6.12 12.99
C ALA A 378 -10.83 -7.27 12.38
N ILE A 379 -11.88 -7.71 13.07
CA ILE A 379 -12.84 -8.63 12.48
C ILE A 379 -13.69 -7.87 11.48
N THR A 380 -13.69 -8.37 10.24
CA THR A 380 -14.56 -7.94 9.15
C THR A 380 -15.31 -9.16 8.63
N PRO A 381 -16.64 -9.13 8.53
CA PRO A 381 -17.43 -10.29 8.09
C PRO A 381 -17.36 -10.55 6.58
N GLY A 382 -16.70 -9.68 5.84
CA GLY A 382 -16.63 -9.70 4.39
C GLY A 382 -17.29 -8.49 3.75
N LEU A 383 -17.05 -8.29 2.45
CA LEU A 383 -17.54 -7.13 1.71
C LEU A 383 -19.07 -7.08 1.64
N PHE A 384 -19.72 -8.23 1.42
CA PHE A 384 -21.17 -8.31 1.24
C PHE A 384 -21.96 -8.68 2.51
N SER A 385 -21.27 -8.83 3.64
CA SER A 385 -21.82 -9.29 4.90
C SER A 385 -21.72 -8.21 6.00
N THR A 386 -22.47 -8.37 7.07
CA THR A 386 -22.37 -7.59 8.30
C THR A 386 -22.12 -8.51 9.49
N LEU A 387 -21.62 -7.95 10.58
CA LEU A 387 -21.53 -8.66 11.84
C LEU A 387 -22.90 -9.24 12.21
N PRO A 388 -22.97 -10.47 12.79
CA PRO A 388 -24.23 -11.10 13.14
C PRO A 388 -25.09 -10.22 14.08
N GLU A 389 -26.39 -10.31 13.97
CA GLU A 389 -27.29 -9.63 14.91
C GLU A 389 -26.97 -10.02 16.36
N GLY A 390 -26.89 -9.03 17.24
CA GLY A 390 -26.52 -9.24 18.64
C GLY A 390 -25.03 -9.51 18.87
N TYR A 391 -24.19 -9.36 17.85
CA TYR A 391 -22.72 -9.47 18.00
C TYR A 391 -22.22 -8.51 19.09
N LYS A 392 -21.26 -8.98 19.88
CA LYS A 392 -20.66 -8.20 20.96
C LYS A 392 -19.16 -8.09 20.76
N GLN A 393 -18.64 -6.87 20.88
CA GLN A 393 -17.21 -6.63 20.86
C GLN A 393 -16.47 -7.42 21.95
N LYS A 394 -15.19 -7.73 21.72
CA LYS A 394 -14.38 -8.51 22.66
C LYS A 394 -13.90 -7.70 23.86
N ILE A 395 -13.60 -6.42 23.69
CA ILE A 395 -13.09 -5.55 24.76
C ILE A 395 -14.26 -4.82 25.40
N LYS A 396 -14.21 -4.70 26.74
CA LYS A 396 -15.19 -3.93 27.54
C LYS A 396 -14.47 -2.83 28.29
N ASP A 397 -14.11 -1.77 27.59
CA ASP A 397 -13.36 -0.61 28.12
C ASP A 397 -14.20 0.67 28.20
N GLY A 398 -15.51 0.55 27.99
CA GLY A 398 -16.46 1.66 28.03
C GLY A 398 -16.52 2.46 26.72
N HIS A 399 -15.88 1.97 25.63
CA HIS A 399 -16.02 2.51 24.29
C HIS A 399 -16.71 1.49 23.38
N ASP A 400 -17.50 2.00 22.44
CA ASP A 400 -18.10 1.16 21.40
C ASP A 400 -17.14 1.07 20.23
N HIS A 401 -16.56 -0.11 20.05
CA HIS A 401 -15.61 -0.44 18.97
C HIS A 401 -16.28 -1.16 17.79
N LEU A 402 -17.62 -1.23 17.77
CA LEU A 402 -18.36 -1.74 16.61
C LEU A 402 -18.67 -0.59 15.66
N SER A 403 -18.42 -0.80 14.36
CA SER A 403 -18.79 0.22 13.39
C SER A 403 -20.31 0.37 13.28
N PRO A 404 -20.83 1.60 13.18
CA PRO A 404 -22.28 1.86 13.07
C PRO A 404 -22.95 1.13 11.90
N ASP A 405 -22.21 0.85 10.82
CA ASP A 405 -22.67 0.09 9.66
C ASP A 405 -22.60 -1.44 9.82
N GLY A 406 -22.14 -1.92 10.99
CA GLY A 406 -22.04 -3.33 11.30
C GLY A 406 -20.94 -4.07 10.52
N LYS A 407 -19.95 -3.39 9.98
CA LYS A 407 -18.91 -3.96 9.14
C LYS A 407 -17.63 -4.33 9.90
N ILE A 408 -17.36 -3.71 11.04
CA ILE A 408 -16.07 -3.82 11.72
C ILE A 408 -16.25 -3.99 13.23
N ASP A 409 -15.51 -4.94 13.79
CA ASP A 409 -15.19 -4.99 15.22
C ASP A 409 -13.71 -4.57 15.42
N ALA A 410 -13.53 -3.30 15.73
CA ALA A 410 -12.21 -2.73 16.01
C ALA A 410 -11.63 -3.18 17.36
N SER A 411 -12.44 -3.75 18.26
CA SER A 411 -11.97 -4.27 19.55
C SER A 411 -10.99 -5.43 19.40
N THR A 412 -10.90 -6.01 18.21
CA THR A 412 -10.00 -7.14 17.90
C THR A 412 -8.67 -6.68 17.30
N CYS A 413 -8.50 -5.39 17.02
CA CYS A 413 -7.25 -4.83 16.52
C CYS A 413 -6.11 -4.96 17.53
N LEU A 414 -4.88 -4.85 17.02
CA LEU A 414 -3.68 -4.75 17.83
C LEU A 414 -3.73 -3.57 18.81
N LEU A 415 -4.22 -2.42 18.33
CA LEU A 415 -4.32 -1.14 19.04
C LEU A 415 -5.73 -0.54 18.85
N PRO A 416 -6.78 -1.06 19.51
CA PRO A 416 -8.17 -0.63 19.28
C PRO A 416 -8.38 0.87 19.43
N GLU A 417 -7.80 1.47 20.47
CA GLU A 417 -7.92 2.90 20.77
C GLU A 417 -7.14 3.82 19.82
N GLN A 418 -6.19 3.27 19.05
CA GLN A 418 -5.32 4.02 18.15
C GLN A 418 -5.58 3.70 16.68
N THR A 419 -6.68 3.00 16.36
CA THR A 419 -7.02 2.59 14.99
C THR A 419 -8.29 3.26 14.52
N TRP A 420 -8.18 4.02 13.43
CA TRP A 420 -9.28 4.66 12.72
C TRP A 420 -9.64 3.88 11.47
N PHE A 421 -10.93 3.84 11.14
CA PHE A 421 -11.45 3.19 9.95
C PHE A 421 -12.19 4.20 9.09
N ILE A 422 -11.90 4.22 7.78
CA ILE A 422 -12.50 5.16 6.84
C ILE A 422 -13.22 4.37 5.74
N ARG A 423 -14.55 4.39 5.78
CA ARG A 423 -15.39 3.82 4.74
C ARG A 423 -15.28 4.63 3.46
N GLY A 424 -15.18 3.95 2.31
CA GLY A 424 -15.10 4.60 1.01
C GLY A 424 -13.75 5.24 0.71
N GLN A 425 -12.70 4.94 1.49
CA GLN A 425 -11.35 5.41 1.26
C GLN A 425 -10.60 4.41 0.38
N LEU A 426 -10.34 4.80 -0.87
CA LEU A 426 -9.52 4.01 -1.80
C LEU A 426 -8.04 4.14 -1.49
N HIS A 427 -7.30 3.05 -1.73
CA HIS A 427 -5.88 2.92 -1.48
C HIS A 427 -5.04 4.01 -2.18
N PHE A 428 -5.26 4.20 -3.47
CA PHE A 428 -4.43 5.08 -4.30
C PHE A 428 -4.90 6.54 -4.38
N SER A 429 -6.11 6.85 -3.95
CA SER A 429 -6.71 8.19 -4.10
C SER A 429 -6.96 8.90 -2.78
N GLY A 430 -6.53 8.33 -1.68
CA GLY A 430 -6.95 8.79 -0.36
C GLY A 430 -6.07 9.84 0.28
N ASN A 431 -6.63 11.02 0.51
CA ASN A 431 -5.99 12.08 1.27
C ASN A 431 -6.39 12.03 2.74
N THR A 432 -5.58 11.41 3.57
CA THR A 432 -5.79 11.38 5.04
C THR A 432 -5.10 12.55 5.77
N GLY A 433 -4.62 13.56 5.06
CA GLY A 433 -3.79 14.65 5.60
C GLY A 433 -4.41 15.36 6.80
N LYS A 434 -5.69 15.76 6.72
CA LYS A 434 -6.39 16.44 7.83
C LYS A 434 -6.52 15.57 9.08
N LEU A 435 -6.81 14.28 8.92
CA LEU A 435 -6.86 13.34 10.05
C LEU A 435 -5.47 13.16 10.67
N ARG A 436 -4.44 12.97 9.83
CA ARG A 436 -3.05 12.89 10.30
C ARG A 436 -2.61 14.15 11.06
N ASP A 437 -2.99 15.33 10.56
CA ASP A 437 -2.71 16.59 11.25
C ASP A 437 -3.42 16.67 12.61
N ALA A 438 -4.68 16.27 12.69
CA ALA A 438 -5.42 16.23 13.94
C ALA A 438 -4.77 15.26 14.95
N ILE A 439 -4.34 14.07 14.49
CA ILE A 439 -3.60 13.08 15.30
C ILE A 439 -2.30 13.69 15.83
N LEU A 440 -1.46 14.27 14.98
CA LEU A 440 -0.17 14.85 15.36
C LEU A 440 -0.31 16.01 16.34
N ASN A 441 -1.35 16.83 16.19
CA ASN A 441 -1.61 17.99 17.04
C ASN A 441 -2.31 17.63 18.37
N THR A 442 -2.74 16.37 18.55
CA THR A 442 -3.35 15.92 19.80
C THR A 442 -2.28 15.73 20.88
N PRO A 443 -2.38 16.37 22.06
CA PRO A 443 -1.44 16.19 23.14
C PRO A 443 -1.46 14.78 23.72
N GLY A 444 -0.31 14.26 24.12
CA GLY A 444 -0.15 12.91 24.65
C GLY A 444 -0.35 11.84 23.59
N GLN A 445 -0.81 10.65 23.98
CA GLN A 445 -1.12 9.56 23.04
C GLN A 445 -2.44 9.87 22.32
N PRO A 446 -2.44 10.02 20.99
CA PRO A 446 -3.68 10.14 20.22
C PRO A 446 -4.51 8.86 20.32
N THR A 447 -5.80 9.03 20.56
CA THR A 447 -6.78 7.93 20.60
C THR A 447 -8.07 8.34 19.90
N VAL A 448 -8.86 7.38 19.52
CA VAL A 448 -10.19 7.59 18.93
C VAL A 448 -11.14 8.38 19.85
N ARG A 449 -10.80 8.51 21.14
CA ARG A 449 -11.57 9.26 22.14
C ARG A 449 -11.12 10.72 22.29
N ASN A 450 -9.85 11.06 21.96
CA ASN A 450 -9.31 12.40 22.24
C ASN A 450 -8.93 13.20 20.97
N VAL A 451 -8.89 12.59 19.79
CA VAL A 451 -8.69 13.31 18.53
C VAL A 451 -10.00 13.97 18.11
N LYS A 452 -10.08 15.28 18.35
CA LYS A 452 -11.32 16.06 18.15
C LYS A 452 -11.78 16.05 16.68
N GLY A 453 -13.07 15.79 16.47
CA GLY A 453 -13.69 15.79 15.15
C GLY A 453 -13.47 14.51 14.32
N TYR A 454 -12.74 13.54 14.85
CA TYR A 454 -12.45 12.29 14.16
C TYR A 454 -12.72 11.08 15.07
N PRO A 455 -13.99 10.63 15.17
CA PRO A 455 -14.30 9.38 15.86
C PRO A 455 -13.65 8.18 15.17
N GLN A 456 -13.71 7.01 15.80
CA GLN A 456 -13.07 5.78 15.31
C GLN A 456 -13.50 5.39 13.90
N PHE A 457 -14.77 5.57 13.56
CA PHE A 457 -15.35 5.19 12.27
C PHE A 457 -15.78 6.44 11.50
N LEU A 458 -15.27 6.56 10.30
CA LEU A 458 -15.44 7.68 9.40
C LEU A 458 -15.95 7.20 8.04
N THR A 459 -16.59 8.09 7.31
CA THR A 459 -16.94 7.90 5.89
C THR A 459 -16.29 9.01 5.08
N ALA A 460 -15.59 8.66 4.01
CA ALA A 460 -15.07 9.60 3.04
C ALA A 460 -16.21 10.11 2.16
N VAL A 461 -16.42 11.43 2.13
CA VAL A 461 -17.44 12.08 1.30
C VAL A 461 -16.85 12.84 0.12
N SER A 462 -15.60 13.22 0.21
CA SER A 462 -14.76 13.76 -0.86
C SER A 462 -13.29 13.69 -0.44
N ASP A 463 -12.37 14.08 -1.32
CA ASP A 463 -10.94 14.03 -1.04
C ASP A 463 -10.57 14.78 0.26
N GLY A 464 -10.05 14.03 1.23
CA GLY A 464 -9.65 14.52 2.55
C GLY A 464 -10.79 15.09 3.42
N VAL A 465 -12.07 14.81 3.09
CA VAL A 465 -13.22 15.20 3.89
C VAL A 465 -13.91 13.96 4.43
N PHE A 466 -13.98 13.88 5.75
CA PHE A 466 -14.55 12.77 6.48
C PHE A 466 -15.69 13.22 7.36
N VAL A 467 -16.75 12.41 7.44
CA VAL A 467 -17.86 12.55 8.39
C VAL A 467 -17.91 11.33 9.29
N PRO A 468 -18.51 11.41 10.49
CA PRO A 468 -18.78 10.21 11.29
C PRO A 468 -19.55 9.18 10.47
N ASN A 469 -19.17 7.89 10.62
CA ASN A 469 -19.91 6.81 9.96
C ASN A 469 -21.32 6.68 10.57
N GLU A 470 -22.29 6.43 9.73
CA GLU A 470 -23.69 6.23 10.12
C GLU A 470 -24.12 4.78 9.87
N PRO A 471 -25.14 4.30 10.61
CA PRO A 471 -25.77 3.03 10.30
C PRO A 471 -26.24 3.04 8.84
N VAL A 472 -25.87 2.02 8.08
CA VAL A 472 -26.48 1.83 6.76
C VAL A 472 -27.88 1.28 7.02
N PRO A 473 -28.95 1.96 6.56
CA PRO A 473 -30.28 1.38 6.62
C PRO A 473 -30.20 0.00 5.95
N ALA A 474 -30.72 -1.02 6.62
CA ALA A 474 -30.81 -2.35 6.01
C ALA A 474 -31.56 -2.18 4.69
N ALA A 475 -30.85 -2.24 3.58
CA ALA A 475 -31.49 -2.20 2.26
C ALA A 475 -32.45 -3.38 2.23
N PRO A 476 -33.74 -3.17 2.00
CA PRO A 476 -34.66 -4.29 1.88
C PRO A 476 -34.10 -5.16 0.75
N ARG A 477 -33.85 -6.42 1.05
CA ARG A 477 -33.31 -7.42 0.08
C ARG A 477 -34.09 -7.45 -1.25
N SER A 478 -35.32 -6.94 -1.24
CA SER A 478 -36.22 -6.83 -2.40
C SER A 478 -35.92 -5.63 -3.32
N THR A 479 -35.31 -4.55 -2.86
CA THR A 479 -35.07 -3.35 -3.69
C THR A 479 -33.87 -3.50 -4.62
N LEU A 480 -32.83 -4.27 -4.25
CA LEU A 480 -31.75 -4.57 -5.17
C LEU A 480 -32.23 -5.44 -6.35
N VAL A 481 -33.10 -6.42 -6.07
CA VAL A 481 -33.73 -7.24 -7.14
C VAL A 481 -34.74 -6.42 -7.94
N GLY A 482 -35.50 -5.54 -7.30
CA GLY A 482 -36.48 -4.68 -7.98
C GLY A 482 -35.85 -3.59 -8.86
N SER A 483 -34.75 -2.98 -8.39
CA SER A 483 -34.03 -1.95 -9.17
C SER A 483 -33.35 -2.54 -10.41
N VAL A 484 -32.81 -3.74 -10.29
CA VAL A 484 -32.20 -4.48 -11.42
C VAL A 484 -33.31 -4.86 -12.42
N TRP A 485 -34.50 -5.21 -11.96
CA TRP A 485 -35.62 -5.57 -12.85
C TRP A 485 -36.18 -4.36 -13.61
N ILE A 486 -36.35 -3.22 -12.95
CA ILE A 486 -36.84 -1.98 -13.59
C ILE A 486 -35.81 -1.45 -14.59
N PHE A 487 -34.49 -1.55 -14.27
CA PHE A 487 -33.43 -1.15 -15.18
C PHE A 487 -33.35 -2.08 -16.40
N ASN A 488 -33.57 -3.39 -16.22
CA ASN A 488 -33.62 -4.38 -17.31
C ASN A 488 -34.75 -4.12 -18.30
N GLU A 489 -35.95 -3.79 -17.82
CA GLU A 489 -37.08 -3.47 -18.71
C GLU A 489 -36.84 -2.20 -19.53
N THR A 490 -36.33 -1.17 -18.91
CA THR A 490 -36.12 0.15 -19.54
C THR A 490 -34.93 0.12 -20.50
N LEU A 491 -33.78 -0.47 -20.12
CA LEU A 491 -32.63 -0.56 -21.00
C LEU A 491 -32.80 -1.57 -22.13
N GLY A 492 -33.43 -2.71 -21.85
CA GLY A 492 -33.77 -3.70 -22.84
C GLY A 492 -34.67 -3.11 -23.94
N LYS A 493 -35.60 -2.24 -23.57
CA LYS A 493 -36.48 -1.53 -24.49
C LYS A 493 -35.74 -0.48 -25.32
N VAL A 494 -34.87 0.30 -24.71
CA VAL A 494 -34.03 1.32 -25.39
C VAL A 494 -33.03 0.66 -26.37
N ILE A 495 -32.40 -0.45 -25.99
CA ILE A 495 -31.49 -1.20 -26.88
C ILE A 495 -32.26 -1.85 -28.01
N TRP A 496 -33.42 -2.42 -27.75
CA TRP A 496 -34.27 -3.02 -28.79
C TRP A 496 -34.76 -1.98 -29.79
N GLU A 497 -35.23 -0.82 -29.33
CA GLU A 497 -35.68 0.29 -30.18
C GLU A 497 -34.53 0.92 -30.99
N SER A 498 -33.28 0.93 -30.46
CA SER A 498 -32.12 1.40 -31.22
C SER A 498 -31.55 0.38 -32.22
N ILE A 499 -31.89 -0.91 -32.10
CA ILE A 499 -31.46 -1.97 -33.03
C ILE A 499 -32.50 -2.23 -34.10
N THR A 500 -33.79 -2.00 -33.83
CA THR A 500 -34.90 -2.31 -34.71
C THR A 500 -35.57 -1.09 -35.37
N GLY A 501 -35.19 0.12 -35.00
CA GLY A 501 -35.51 1.40 -35.65
C GLY A 501 -34.36 1.83 -36.53
#